data_b58bc8aa009864ea66c0530372e17ebb
#
_entry.id   b58bc8aa009864ea66c0530372e17ebb
#
_cell.length_a   1.000
_cell.length_b   1.000
_cell.length_c   1.000
_cell.angle_alpha   90.00
_cell.angle_beta   90.00
_cell.angle_gamma   90.00
#
_symmetry.space_group_name_H-M   'P 1'
#
loop_
_entity.id
_entity.type
_entity.pdbx_description
1 polymer ?
#
loop_
_entity_poly.entity_id
_entity_poly.type
_entity_poly.pdbx_seq_one_letter_code
_entity_poly.pdbx_strand_id
1 'polypeptide(L)'
;MFNGWNQALSPRVGVVPVDIAHRERFETLRELVRNVHDHLVSRLDGPYAFFGHSFGALVAYRLACLRAEARLPLPTTLVLSSYAPPHLPPPIPAVDHLDAHRLAGLLVDLGGIPPELAEWPALRDAASAAARTDLQLCETDVDDANCVLPCPIHVLGGSEDPLISECDLEQWRGRTSGHFSMHLLPGGHFYLSDEEQLFTVLRPLMSATIGAKC
;
A
#
# COMPACT_ATOMS: atom_id res chain seq x y z
N MET A 1 0.50 -6.63 11.03
CA MET A 1 0.11 -5.24 10.72
C MET A 1 -1.39 -5.02 10.94
N PHE A 2 -2.30 -5.76 10.33
CA PHE A 2 -3.76 -5.46 10.38
C PHE A 2 -4.53 -6.11 11.54
N ASN A 3 -3.84 -6.70 12.53
CA ASN A 3 -4.48 -7.25 13.73
C ASN A 3 -5.06 -6.09 14.56
N GLY A 4 -6.34 -6.17 14.93
CA GLY A 4 -7.00 -5.10 15.69
C GLY A 4 -7.76 -4.07 14.83
N TRP A 5 -7.43 -3.91 13.56
CA TRP A 5 -8.08 -2.92 12.68
C TRP A 5 -9.59 -3.11 12.58
N ASN A 6 -10.04 -4.36 12.54
CA ASN A 6 -11.47 -4.65 12.49
C ASN A 6 -12.20 -4.12 13.73
N GLN A 7 -11.58 -4.24 14.90
CA GLN A 7 -12.13 -3.68 16.15
C GLN A 7 -12.08 -2.14 16.15
N ALA A 8 -10.98 -1.56 15.67
CA ALA A 8 -10.79 -0.11 15.68
C ALA A 8 -11.72 0.64 14.72
N LEU A 9 -12.15 0.01 13.61
CA LEU A 9 -13.02 0.60 12.58
C LEU A 9 -14.48 0.14 12.69
N SER A 10 -14.77 -0.89 13.53
CA SER A 10 -16.13 -1.38 13.82
C SER A 10 -16.99 -0.30 14.49
N PRO A 11 -18.35 -0.34 14.36
CA PRO A 11 -19.15 -1.29 13.56
C PRO A 11 -19.37 -0.87 12.11
N ARG A 12 -18.79 0.23 11.66
CA ARG A 12 -19.11 0.83 10.36
C ARG A 12 -18.33 0.22 9.19
N VAL A 13 -17.12 -0.27 9.44
CA VAL A 13 -16.22 -0.81 8.42
C VAL A 13 -15.76 -2.20 8.83
N GLY A 14 -15.98 -3.18 7.96
CA GLY A 14 -15.38 -4.50 8.07
C GLY A 14 -14.02 -4.51 7.36
N VAL A 15 -12.97 -4.92 8.04
CA VAL A 15 -11.62 -5.04 7.47
C VAL A 15 -11.37 -6.46 6.99
N VAL A 16 -10.95 -6.59 5.75
CA VAL A 16 -10.54 -7.85 5.14
C VAL A 16 -9.06 -7.74 4.79
N PRO A 17 -8.16 -8.30 5.60
CA PRO A 17 -6.76 -8.37 5.23
C PRO A 17 -6.58 -9.18 3.95
N VAL A 18 -5.82 -8.62 3.01
CA VAL A 18 -5.45 -9.31 1.78
C VAL A 18 -4.05 -9.86 1.97
N ASP A 19 -3.96 -11.18 2.02
CA ASP A 19 -2.67 -11.86 2.07
C ASP A 19 -2.14 -12.03 0.64
N ILE A 20 -0.99 -11.45 0.36
CA ILE A 20 -0.23 -11.62 -0.87
C ILE A 20 0.90 -12.64 -0.69
N ALA A 21 0.68 -13.63 0.20
CA ALA A 21 1.59 -14.76 0.37
C ALA A 21 1.87 -15.45 -0.97
N HIS A 22 3.05 -16.04 -1.08
CA HIS A 22 3.50 -16.72 -2.31
C HIS A 22 3.61 -15.80 -3.54
N ARG A 23 3.82 -14.49 -3.33
CA ARG A 23 4.02 -13.52 -4.40
C ARG A 23 5.30 -13.78 -5.23
N GLU A 24 6.22 -14.57 -4.72
CA GLU A 24 7.39 -15.08 -5.44
C GLU A 24 7.05 -15.98 -6.65
N ARG A 25 5.77 -16.38 -6.79
CA ARG A 25 5.26 -17.16 -7.93
C ARG A 25 4.94 -16.31 -9.15
N PHE A 26 4.89 -14.99 -8.98
CA PHE A 26 4.54 -14.07 -10.05
C PHE A 26 5.79 -13.42 -10.62
N GLU A 27 5.88 -13.38 -11.93
CA GLU A 27 6.98 -12.74 -12.64
C GLU A 27 6.76 -11.23 -12.76
N THR A 28 5.50 -10.79 -12.72
CA THR A 28 5.13 -9.38 -12.88
C THR A 28 4.12 -8.92 -11.85
N LEU A 29 4.18 -7.62 -11.52
CA LEU A 29 3.17 -6.98 -10.68
C LEU A 29 1.76 -7.15 -11.27
N ARG A 30 1.61 -7.09 -12.58
CA ARG A 30 0.33 -7.26 -13.27
C ARG A 30 -0.29 -8.63 -13.04
N GLU A 31 0.50 -9.70 -13.01
CA GLU A 31 0.03 -11.05 -12.68
C GLU A 31 -0.41 -11.15 -11.23
N LEU A 32 0.37 -10.60 -10.30
CA LEU A 32 -0.01 -10.52 -8.90
C LEU A 32 -1.34 -9.78 -8.72
N VAL A 33 -1.50 -8.60 -9.32
CA VAL A 33 -2.71 -7.78 -9.23
C VAL A 33 -3.93 -8.51 -9.79
N ARG A 34 -3.80 -9.23 -10.90
CA ARG A 34 -4.88 -10.08 -11.44
C ARG A 34 -5.26 -11.19 -10.48
N ASN A 35 -4.27 -11.87 -9.91
CA ASN A 35 -4.52 -12.93 -8.92
C ASN A 35 -5.25 -12.38 -7.68
N VAL A 36 -4.81 -11.24 -7.16
CA VAL A 36 -5.49 -10.56 -6.04
C VAL A 36 -6.93 -10.20 -6.42
N HIS A 37 -7.15 -9.66 -7.63
CA HIS A 37 -8.49 -9.35 -8.13
C HIS A 37 -9.39 -10.58 -8.10
N ASP A 38 -8.94 -11.70 -8.67
CA ASP A 38 -9.73 -12.93 -8.80
C ASP A 38 -10.11 -13.51 -7.43
N HIS A 39 -9.23 -13.38 -6.43
CA HIS A 39 -9.52 -13.79 -5.05
C HIS A 39 -10.52 -12.87 -4.34
N LEU A 40 -10.59 -11.60 -4.74
CA LEU A 40 -11.44 -10.61 -4.09
C LEU A 40 -12.79 -10.40 -4.79
N VAL A 41 -12.96 -10.85 -6.03
CA VAL A 41 -14.09 -10.49 -6.90
C VAL A 41 -15.44 -10.63 -6.21
N SER A 42 -15.67 -11.71 -5.48
CA SER A 42 -16.93 -11.97 -4.76
C SER A 42 -17.18 -11.05 -3.55
N ARG A 43 -16.18 -10.26 -3.15
CA ARG A 43 -16.24 -9.32 -2.01
C ARG A 43 -16.33 -7.86 -2.46
N LEU A 44 -16.25 -7.61 -3.77
CA LEU A 44 -16.20 -6.27 -4.36
C LEU A 44 -17.52 -5.86 -5.06
N ASP A 45 -18.62 -6.52 -4.70
CA ASP A 45 -19.96 -6.21 -5.27
C ASP A 45 -20.68 -5.08 -4.53
N GLY A 46 -20.29 -4.78 -3.29
CA GLY A 46 -20.84 -3.69 -2.47
C GLY A 46 -19.89 -2.49 -2.40
N PRO A 47 -20.20 -1.48 -1.57
CA PRO A 47 -19.26 -0.40 -1.28
C PRO A 47 -18.02 -0.93 -0.56
N TYR A 48 -16.84 -0.63 -1.10
CA TYR A 48 -15.55 -1.04 -0.53
C TYR A 48 -14.52 0.07 -0.71
N ALA A 49 -13.49 0.02 0.10
CA ALA A 49 -12.31 0.85 -0.02
C ALA A 49 -11.05 -0.03 -0.05
N PHE A 50 -9.99 0.46 -0.67
CA PHE A 50 -8.68 -0.16 -0.54
C PHE A 50 -7.78 0.70 0.34
N PHE A 51 -7.06 0.04 1.22
CA PHE A 51 -5.93 0.58 1.94
C PHE A 51 -4.68 -0.22 1.57
N GLY A 52 -3.62 0.48 1.21
CA GLY A 52 -2.31 -0.15 0.97
C GLY A 52 -1.19 0.68 1.58
N HIS A 53 -0.17 0.02 2.09
CA HIS A 53 1.03 0.66 2.61
C HIS A 53 2.26 0.17 1.84
N SER A 54 3.14 1.08 1.46
CA SER A 54 4.37 0.79 0.70
C SER A 54 4.04 -0.02 -0.57
N PHE A 55 4.64 -1.18 -0.81
CA PHE A 55 4.28 -2.08 -1.91
C PHE A 55 2.78 -2.35 -2.02
N GLY A 56 2.10 -2.50 -0.88
CA GLY A 56 0.64 -2.66 -0.84
C GLY A 56 -0.14 -1.47 -1.40
N ALA A 57 0.40 -0.24 -1.34
CA ALA A 57 -0.21 0.94 -1.95
C ALA A 57 -0.16 0.85 -3.48
N LEU A 58 0.96 0.41 -4.05
CA LEU A 58 1.10 0.16 -5.48
C LEU A 58 0.11 -0.92 -5.94
N VAL A 59 0.04 -2.05 -5.22
CA VAL A 59 -0.92 -3.13 -5.52
C VAL A 59 -2.36 -2.61 -5.47
N ALA A 60 -2.75 -1.85 -4.44
CA ALA A 60 -4.09 -1.29 -4.30
C ALA A 60 -4.45 -0.34 -5.45
N TYR A 61 -3.53 0.53 -5.85
CA TYR A 61 -3.73 1.44 -6.98
C TYR A 61 -3.87 0.67 -8.30
N ARG A 62 -2.96 -0.28 -8.58
CA ARG A 62 -3.02 -1.10 -9.81
C ARG A 62 -4.26 -1.97 -9.88
N LEU A 63 -4.73 -2.46 -8.73
CA LEU A 63 -6.01 -3.19 -8.66
C LEU A 63 -7.20 -2.29 -9.02
N ALA A 64 -7.21 -1.04 -8.55
CA ALA A 64 -8.24 -0.08 -8.92
C ALA A 64 -8.16 0.29 -10.42
N CYS A 65 -6.97 0.46 -10.99
CA CYS A 65 -6.77 0.67 -12.42
C CYS A 65 -7.28 -0.52 -13.26
N LEU A 66 -6.94 -1.74 -12.88
CA LEU A 66 -7.44 -2.95 -13.56
C LEU A 66 -8.97 -3.00 -13.58
N ARG A 67 -9.63 -2.64 -12.46
CA ARG A 67 -11.08 -2.60 -12.39
C ARG A 67 -11.68 -1.48 -13.24
N ALA A 68 -11.02 -0.32 -13.31
CA ALA A 68 -11.42 0.79 -14.19
C ALA A 68 -11.36 0.39 -15.68
N GLU A 69 -10.26 -0.25 -16.10
CA GLU A 69 -10.08 -0.79 -17.46
C GLU A 69 -11.18 -1.80 -17.81
N ALA A 70 -11.50 -2.68 -16.87
CA ALA A 70 -12.55 -3.70 -17.01
C ALA A 70 -13.97 -3.14 -16.86
N ARG A 71 -14.15 -1.84 -16.59
CA ARG A 71 -15.44 -1.17 -16.32
C ARG A 71 -16.23 -1.81 -15.18
N LEU A 72 -15.53 -2.32 -14.18
CA LEU A 72 -16.08 -2.90 -12.96
C LEU A 72 -16.33 -1.82 -11.90
N PRO A 73 -17.20 -2.08 -10.89
CA PRO A 73 -17.35 -1.18 -9.76
C PRO A 73 -16.03 -0.81 -9.13
N LEU A 74 -15.80 0.49 -8.93
CA LEU A 74 -14.57 1.01 -8.35
C LEU A 74 -14.68 1.14 -6.83
N PRO A 75 -13.54 1.19 -6.12
CA PRO A 75 -13.56 1.51 -4.72
C PRO A 75 -14.18 2.90 -4.49
N THR A 76 -14.92 3.04 -3.41
CA THR A 76 -15.48 4.32 -2.99
C THR A 76 -14.39 5.29 -2.54
N THR A 77 -13.25 4.77 -2.14
CA THR A 77 -12.02 5.52 -1.88
C THR A 77 -10.79 4.62 -1.92
N LEU A 78 -9.65 5.24 -2.24
CA LEU A 78 -8.31 4.65 -2.09
C LEU A 78 -7.56 5.38 -0.98
N VAL A 79 -6.93 4.63 -0.09
CA VAL A 79 -5.98 5.16 0.89
C VAL A 79 -4.61 4.55 0.60
N LEU A 80 -3.69 5.39 0.16
CA LEU A 80 -2.35 5.01 -0.28
C LEU A 80 -1.34 5.56 0.72
N SER A 81 -0.55 4.68 1.32
CA SER A 81 0.35 5.01 2.41
C SER A 81 1.80 4.75 2.04
N SER A 82 2.67 5.75 2.24
CA SER A 82 4.13 5.69 2.06
C SER A 82 4.58 5.03 0.75
N TYR A 83 4.02 5.49 -0.37
CA TYR A 83 4.46 5.09 -1.70
C TYR A 83 4.25 6.23 -2.71
N ALA A 84 5.23 6.45 -3.58
CA ALA A 84 5.15 7.42 -4.66
C ALA A 84 4.28 6.89 -5.82
N PRO A 85 3.62 7.74 -6.60
CA PRO A 85 2.87 7.27 -7.77
C PRO A 85 3.80 6.67 -8.83
N PRO A 86 3.33 5.70 -9.63
CA PRO A 86 4.16 4.88 -10.51
C PRO A 86 4.94 5.60 -11.61
N HIS A 87 4.63 6.87 -11.90
CA HIS A 87 5.41 7.66 -12.87
C HIS A 87 6.72 8.20 -12.28
N LEU A 88 6.88 8.12 -10.97
CA LEU A 88 8.14 8.41 -10.29
C LEU A 88 8.97 7.13 -10.16
N PRO A 89 10.30 7.26 -10.07
CA PRO A 89 11.16 6.11 -9.81
C PRO A 89 10.73 5.36 -8.54
N PRO A 90 10.93 4.03 -8.48
CA PRO A 90 10.72 3.29 -7.25
C PRO A 90 11.50 3.92 -6.08
N PRO A 91 10.87 4.03 -4.89
CA PRO A 91 11.49 4.72 -3.75
C PRO A 91 12.73 4.01 -3.19
N ILE A 92 12.81 2.71 -3.38
CA ILE A 92 13.99 1.92 -3.04
C ILE A 92 14.66 1.51 -4.35
N PRO A 93 15.92 1.90 -4.59
CA PRO A 93 16.65 1.48 -5.78
C PRO A 93 16.88 -0.04 -5.78
N ALA A 94 17.22 -0.59 -6.95
CA ALA A 94 17.51 -2.02 -7.11
C ALA A 94 18.43 -2.55 -6.01
N VAL A 95 17.96 -3.57 -5.29
CA VAL A 95 18.65 -4.14 -4.12
C VAL A 95 19.31 -5.50 -4.42
N ASP A 96 19.42 -5.88 -5.70
CA ASP A 96 19.97 -7.17 -6.10
C ASP A 96 21.40 -7.38 -5.65
N HIS A 97 22.16 -6.30 -5.49
CA HIS A 97 23.54 -6.30 -4.99
C HIS A 97 23.65 -6.43 -3.47
N LEU A 98 22.55 -6.28 -2.72
CA LEU A 98 22.55 -6.40 -1.27
C LEU A 98 22.40 -7.87 -0.88
N ASP A 99 23.25 -8.34 0.01
CA ASP A 99 23.03 -9.63 0.68
C ASP A 99 21.87 -9.55 1.69
N ALA A 100 21.43 -10.71 2.21
CA ALA A 100 20.29 -10.76 3.13
C ALA A 100 20.55 -9.97 4.43
N HIS A 101 21.78 -9.90 4.89
CA HIS A 101 22.13 -9.17 6.11
C HIS A 101 22.00 -7.66 5.92
N ARG A 102 22.52 -7.13 4.81
CA ARG A 102 22.41 -5.71 4.49
C ARG A 102 20.98 -5.27 4.19
N LEU A 103 20.22 -6.12 3.50
CA LEU A 103 18.82 -5.84 3.24
C LEU A 103 17.99 -5.86 4.52
N ALA A 104 18.25 -6.80 5.44
CA ALA A 104 17.62 -6.80 6.76
C ALA A 104 18.00 -5.56 7.58
N GLY A 105 19.26 -5.12 7.52
CA GLY A 105 19.69 -3.87 8.15
C GLY A 105 18.86 -2.67 7.65
N LEU A 106 18.69 -2.56 6.35
CA LEU A 106 17.81 -1.53 5.76
C LEU A 106 16.38 -1.61 6.28
N LEU A 107 15.81 -2.83 6.37
CA LEU A 107 14.45 -3.02 6.90
C LEU A 107 14.34 -2.63 8.38
N VAL A 108 15.40 -2.86 9.18
CA VAL A 108 15.47 -2.40 10.58
C VAL A 108 15.52 -0.87 10.63
N ASP A 109 16.39 -0.23 9.83
CA ASP A 109 16.54 1.22 9.80
C ASP A 109 15.24 1.93 9.39
N LEU A 110 14.47 1.30 8.53
CA LEU A 110 13.14 1.78 8.12
C LEU A 110 12.05 1.50 9.16
N GLY A 111 12.29 0.68 10.17
CA GLY A 111 11.31 0.24 11.17
C GLY A 111 10.39 -0.88 10.68
N GLY A 112 10.72 -1.54 9.58
CA GLY A 112 9.93 -2.64 9.00
C GLY A 112 10.03 -3.95 9.77
N ILE A 113 11.17 -4.20 10.41
CA ILE A 113 11.38 -5.34 11.32
C ILE A 113 12.08 -4.89 12.60
N PRO A 114 11.73 -5.46 13.76
CA PRO A 114 12.45 -5.22 15.00
C PRO A 114 13.91 -5.68 14.89
N PRO A 115 14.89 -4.94 15.48
CA PRO A 115 16.30 -5.32 15.46
C PRO A 115 16.55 -6.75 15.97
N GLU A 116 15.83 -7.16 17.02
CA GLU A 116 15.96 -8.48 17.63
C GLU A 116 15.60 -9.61 16.66
N LEU A 117 14.64 -9.37 15.76
CA LEU A 117 14.26 -10.37 14.76
C LEU A 117 15.30 -10.48 13.63
N ALA A 118 16.01 -9.40 13.33
CA ALA A 118 17.09 -9.43 12.34
C ALA A 118 18.30 -10.25 12.78
N GLU A 119 18.49 -10.47 14.08
CA GLU A 119 19.54 -11.33 14.63
C GLU A 119 19.27 -12.83 14.42
N TRP A 120 18.00 -13.21 14.19
CA TRP A 120 17.62 -14.60 13.95
C TRP A 120 17.76 -14.95 12.47
N PRO A 121 18.71 -15.82 12.07
CA PRO A 121 19.00 -16.04 10.65
C PRO A 121 17.77 -16.40 9.81
N ALA A 122 16.93 -17.32 10.30
CA ALA A 122 15.73 -17.75 9.55
C ALA A 122 14.72 -16.61 9.35
N LEU A 123 14.50 -15.74 10.34
CA LEU A 123 13.57 -14.61 10.25
C LEU A 123 14.16 -13.50 9.38
N ARG A 124 15.44 -13.21 9.54
CA ARG A 124 16.16 -12.27 8.69
C ARG A 124 16.10 -12.67 7.22
N ASP A 125 16.43 -13.92 6.93
CA ASP A 125 16.47 -14.42 5.55
C ASP A 125 15.07 -14.43 4.94
N ALA A 126 14.03 -14.80 5.69
CA ALA A 126 12.64 -14.75 5.25
C ALA A 126 12.17 -13.30 4.97
N ALA A 127 12.47 -12.35 5.88
CA ALA A 127 12.12 -10.94 5.69
C ALA A 127 12.85 -10.33 4.48
N SER A 128 14.15 -10.65 4.33
CA SER A 128 14.94 -10.18 3.19
C SER A 128 14.45 -10.76 1.87
N ALA A 129 14.09 -12.03 1.82
CA ALA A 129 13.52 -12.66 0.63
C ALA A 129 12.19 -12.02 0.24
N ALA A 130 11.32 -11.79 1.23
CA ALA A 130 10.04 -11.13 1.02
C ALA A 130 10.19 -9.71 0.45
N ALA A 131 11.06 -8.90 1.06
CA ALA A 131 11.34 -7.54 0.60
C ALA A 131 11.94 -7.52 -0.81
N ARG A 132 12.85 -8.44 -1.11
CA ARG A 132 13.44 -8.57 -2.45
C ARG A 132 12.38 -8.87 -3.51
N THR A 133 11.48 -9.80 -3.22
CA THR A 133 10.37 -10.12 -4.13
C THR A 133 9.47 -8.90 -4.37
N ASP A 134 9.13 -8.15 -3.31
CA ASP A 134 8.32 -6.93 -3.45
C ASP A 134 9.00 -5.90 -4.34
N LEU A 135 10.29 -5.67 -4.15
CA LEU A 135 11.06 -4.71 -4.95
C LEU A 135 11.20 -5.16 -6.41
N GLN A 136 11.47 -6.44 -6.65
CA GLN A 136 11.52 -7.00 -8.00
C GLN A 136 10.18 -6.84 -8.73
N LEU A 137 9.06 -7.09 -8.05
CA LEU A 137 7.74 -6.87 -8.62
C LEU A 137 7.48 -5.38 -8.91
N CYS A 138 7.94 -4.46 -8.05
CA CYS A 138 7.87 -3.01 -8.33
C CYS A 138 8.60 -2.64 -9.62
N GLU A 139 9.77 -3.23 -9.89
CA GLU A 139 10.54 -2.97 -11.11
C GLU A 139 9.83 -3.43 -12.39
N THR A 140 8.90 -4.39 -12.28
CA THR A 140 8.08 -4.85 -13.41
C THR A 140 6.86 -3.99 -13.66
N ASP A 141 6.62 -2.99 -12.82
CA ASP A 141 5.49 -2.08 -12.98
C ASP A 141 5.72 -1.16 -14.18
N VAL A 142 4.93 -1.35 -15.20
CA VAL A 142 4.93 -0.46 -16.37
C VAL A 142 3.85 0.58 -16.11
N ASP A 143 4.26 1.85 -15.98
CA ASP A 143 3.29 2.92 -15.83
C ASP A 143 2.48 3.11 -17.11
N ASP A 144 1.20 2.70 -17.06
CA ASP A 144 0.20 3.21 -17.98
C ASP A 144 -0.12 4.65 -17.54
N ALA A 145 0.58 5.61 -18.12
CA ALA A 145 0.51 7.04 -17.77
C ALA A 145 -0.94 7.61 -17.77
N ASN A 146 -1.91 6.84 -18.22
CA ASN A 146 -3.29 7.26 -18.44
C ASN A 146 -4.26 6.78 -17.33
N CYS A 147 -3.84 6.03 -16.31
CA CYS A 147 -4.76 5.62 -15.27
C CYS A 147 -5.03 6.78 -14.30
N VAL A 148 -6.05 7.58 -14.60
CA VAL A 148 -6.61 8.58 -13.69
C VAL A 148 -7.95 8.05 -13.20
N LEU A 149 -8.05 7.80 -11.89
CA LEU A 149 -9.23 7.17 -11.29
C LEU A 149 -10.29 8.24 -10.93
N PRO A 150 -11.58 7.98 -11.13
CA PRO A 150 -12.62 8.91 -10.71
C PRO A 150 -12.94 8.85 -9.20
N CYS A 151 -12.41 7.87 -8.49
CA CYS A 151 -12.63 7.74 -7.04
C CYS A 151 -11.66 8.62 -6.23
N PRO A 152 -12.05 9.05 -5.02
CA PRO A 152 -11.16 9.77 -4.12
C PRO A 152 -9.87 9.01 -3.81
N ILE A 153 -8.75 9.74 -3.75
CA ILE A 153 -7.47 9.24 -3.28
C ILE A 153 -7.05 10.04 -2.05
N HIS A 154 -6.84 9.34 -0.95
CA HIS A 154 -6.26 9.87 0.28
C HIS A 154 -4.87 9.30 0.47
N VAL A 155 -3.89 10.18 0.61
CA VAL A 155 -2.49 9.79 0.74
C VAL A 155 -2.03 10.02 2.17
N LEU A 156 -1.37 9.02 2.74
CA LEU A 156 -0.79 9.08 4.07
C LEU A 156 0.73 8.89 3.95
N GLY A 157 1.49 9.57 4.80
CA GLY A 157 2.93 9.40 4.90
C GLY A 157 3.47 9.69 6.28
N GLY A 158 4.66 9.19 6.59
CA GLY A 158 5.42 9.60 7.76
C GLY A 158 6.15 10.93 7.48
N SER A 159 6.11 11.86 8.43
CA SER A 159 6.81 13.16 8.29
C SER A 159 8.33 13.04 8.27
N GLU A 160 8.85 11.89 8.70
CA GLU A 160 10.27 11.56 8.77
C GLU A 160 10.61 10.34 7.90
N ASP A 161 9.76 10.04 6.90
CA ASP A 161 9.99 8.93 5.98
C ASP A 161 11.22 9.22 5.09
N PRO A 162 12.31 8.44 5.20
CA PRO A 162 13.52 8.69 4.42
C PRO A 162 13.38 8.27 2.95
N LEU A 163 12.33 7.53 2.59
CA LEU A 163 12.13 6.98 1.25
C LEU A 163 11.20 7.84 0.39
N ILE A 164 10.19 8.46 1.01
CA ILE A 164 9.11 9.14 0.31
C ILE A 164 8.96 10.55 0.84
N SER A 165 9.23 11.54 0.01
CA SER A 165 9.04 12.94 0.37
C SER A 165 7.55 13.35 0.27
N GLU A 166 7.22 14.46 0.95
CA GLU A 166 5.90 15.11 0.80
C GLU A 166 5.61 15.49 -0.66
N CYS A 167 6.66 15.97 -1.37
CA CYS A 167 6.52 16.31 -2.79
C CYS A 167 6.17 15.08 -3.67
N ASP A 168 6.72 13.91 -3.35
CA ASP A 168 6.40 12.68 -4.07
C ASP A 168 4.96 12.25 -3.80
N LEU A 169 4.51 12.36 -2.54
CA LEU A 169 3.14 12.03 -2.15
C LEU A 169 2.11 12.95 -2.81
N GLU A 170 2.42 14.24 -2.95
CA GLU A 170 1.53 15.22 -3.61
C GLU A 170 1.29 14.88 -5.09
N GLN A 171 2.21 14.18 -5.74
CA GLN A 171 2.05 13.78 -7.15
C GLN A 171 0.89 12.80 -7.39
N TRP A 172 0.38 12.15 -6.34
CA TRP A 172 -0.84 11.33 -6.42
C TRP A 172 -2.08 12.14 -6.82
N ARG A 173 -2.08 13.47 -6.61
CA ARG A 173 -3.13 14.38 -7.08
C ARG A 173 -3.41 14.22 -8.57
N GLY A 174 -2.39 13.98 -9.39
CA GLY A 174 -2.53 13.74 -10.82
C GLY A 174 -3.13 12.38 -11.18
N ARG A 175 -3.35 11.50 -10.22
CA ARG A 175 -3.86 10.14 -10.44
C ARG A 175 -5.34 9.97 -10.07
N THR A 176 -6.01 11.06 -9.70
CA THR A 176 -7.46 11.07 -9.49
C THR A 176 -8.10 12.31 -10.12
N SER A 177 -9.30 12.13 -10.67
CA SER A 177 -10.21 13.23 -10.99
C SER A 177 -11.24 13.48 -9.88
N GLY A 178 -11.25 12.64 -8.84
CA GLY A 178 -12.06 12.78 -7.65
C GLY A 178 -11.39 13.66 -6.58
N HIS A 179 -11.85 13.51 -5.35
CA HIS A 179 -11.26 14.22 -4.21
C HIS A 179 -9.85 13.71 -3.91
N PHE A 180 -8.93 14.63 -3.61
CA PHE A 180 -7.59 14.32 -3.14
C PHE A 180 -7.33 14.94 -1.78
N SER A 181 -6.75 14.19 -0.86
CA SER A 181 -6.18 14.72 0.38
C SER A 181 -4.88 14.02 0.73
N MET A 182 -4.02 14.73 1.43
CA MET A 182 -2.76 14.21 1.94
C MET A 182 -2.64 14.50 3.44
N HIS A 183 -2.12 13.53 4.19
CA HIS A 183 -1.93 13.62 5.64
C HIS A 183 -0.54 13.09 5.99
N LEU A 184 0.26 13.91 6.65
CA LEU A 184 1.53 13.50 7.22
C LEU A 184 1.34 13.20 8.71
N LEU A 185 1.77 12.03 9.14
CA LEU A 185 1.76 11.61 10.53
C LEU A 185 3.21 11.57 11.05
N PRO A 186 3.43 11.87 12.33
CA PRO A 186 4.76 11.74 12.94
C PRO A 186 5.33 10.32 12.75
N GLY A 187 6.62 10.24 12.42
CA GLY A 187 7.35 8.98 12.26
C GLY A 187 7.91 8.75 10.87
N GLY A 188 8.65 7.65 10.73
CA GLY A 188 9.31 7.22 9.50
C GLY A 188 8.40 6.43 8.56
N HIS A 189 9.02 5.53 7.75
CA HIS A 189 8.28 4.74 6.76
C HIS A 189 7.16 3.90 7.36
N PHE A 190 7.38 3.28 8.51
CA PHE A 190 6.37 2.46 9.23
C PHE A 190 5.67 3.22 10.36
N TYR A 191 5.38 4.52 10.17
CA TYR A 191 4.64 5.37 11.12
C TYR A 191 3.32 4.74 11.58
N LEU A 192 2.72 3.89 10.78
CA LEU A 192 1.44 3.23 11.06
C LEU A 192 1.51 2.20 12.22
N SER A 193 2.69 1.95 12.79
CA SER A 193 2.84 1.22 14.05
C SER A 193 2.24 1.96 15.25
N ASP A 194 2.10 3.30 15.17
CA ASP A 194 1.28 4.09 16.07
C ASP A 194 -0.19 4.07 15.61
N GLU A 195 -0.91 3.02 16.01
CA GLU A 195 -2.30 2.80 15.61
C GLU A 195 -3.23 3.92 16.09
N GLU A 196 -2.97 4.58 17.21
CA GLU A 196 -3.82 5.64 17.73
C GLU A 196 -3.83 6.84 16.79
N GLN A 197 -2.66 7.29 16.37
CA GLN A 197 -2.53 8.39 15.41
C GLN A 197 -3.13 8.01 14.05
N LEU A 198 -2.84 6.82 13.56
CA LEU A 198 -3.35 6.32 12.29
C LEU A 198 -4.88 6.35 12.26
N PHE A 199 -5.54 5.79 13.27
CA PHE A 199 -7.00 5.72 13.31
C PHE A 199 -7.68 7.06 13.52
N THR A 200 -7.00 8.07 14.07
CA THR A 200 -7.51 9.45 14.13
C THR A 200 -7.75 9.99 12.71
N VAL A 201 -6.91 9.63 11.75
CA VAL A 201 -7.06 10.02 10.35
C VAL A 201 -7.96 9.04 9.58
N LEU A 202 -7.78 7.74 9.75
CA LEU A 202 -8.52 6.73 8.96
C LEU A 202 -10.02 6.72 9.24
N ARG A 203 -10.46 6.86 10.50
CA ARG A 203 -11.88 6.81 10.86
C ARG A 203 -12.74 7.83 10.10
N PRO A 204 -12.40 9.13 10.04
CA PRO A 204 -13.17 10.09 9.26
C PRO A 204 -13.15 9.77 7.75
N LEU A 205 -12.02 9.35 7.18
CA LEU A 205 -11.91 9.00 5.77
C LEU A 205 -12.82 7.81 5.42
N MET A 206 -12.81 6.77 6.24
CA MET A 206 -13.67 5.60 6.03
C MET A 206 -15.15 5.90 6.26
N SER A 207 -15.49 6.79 7.20
CA SER A 207 -16.89 7.17 7.49
C SER A 207 -17.51 7.98 6.37
N ALA A 208 -16.78 8.87 5.72
CA ALA A 208 -17.23 9.63 4.56
C ALA A 208 -17.59 8.71 3.38
N THR A 209 -16.87 7.61 3.25
CA THR A 209 -17.06 6.58 2.21
C THR A 209 -18.42 5.87 2.31
N ILE A 210 -18.94 5.65 3.51
CA ILE A 210 -20.19 4.90 3.75
C ILE A 210 -21.42 5.83 3.68
N GLY A 211 -21.24 7.13 3.91
CA GLY A 211 -22.32 8.13 3.94
C GLY A 211 -22.76 8.65 2.57
N ALA A 212 -22.04 8.37 1.52
CA ALA A 212 -22.36 8.78 0.16
C ALA A 212 -23.39 7.84 -0.51
N LYS A 213 -24.53 7.58 0.15
CA LYS A 213 -25.73 7.10 -0.54
C LYS A 213 -26.49 8.33 -1.04
N CYS A 214 -26.40 8.62 -2.33
CA CYS A 214 -27.44 9.36 -3.04
C CYS A 214 -28.65 8.45 -3.26
#